data_a1e85021b474ae4ce6f24d6609534dff
#
_entry.id   a1e85021b474ae4ce6f24d6609534dff
#
_cell.length_a   1.000
_cell.length_b   1.000
_cell.length_c   1.000
_cell.angle_alpha   90.00
_cell.angle_beta   90.00
_cell.angle_gamma   90.00
#
_symmetry.space_group_name_H-M   'P 1'
#
loop_
_entity.id
_entity.type
_entity.pdbx_description
1 polymer ?
#
loop_
_entity_poly.entity_id
_entity_poly.type
_entity_poly.pdbx_seq_one_letter_code
_entity_poly.pdbx_strand_id
1 'polypeptide(L)'
;MLPSVLPVHAGTRLTATLVNPVFIADLHLSPFKRRTARAFFDFMKTTAPLYRELFILGDLFEFWLGDDAAWIAGPVTKALAAYSASGRKLYLMQGNRDELLGADYAAATGAVLLAPQTPVVTAAGTRILLSHGDEWCTLDPDYQAFRTMMRDPAWRTMAPEKTF
;
A
#
# COMPACT_ATOMS: atom_id res chain seq x y z
N MET A 1 -6.49 33.22 1.40
CA MET A 1 -5.13 32.66 1.39
C MET A 1 -5.29 31.15 1.41
N LEU A 2 -5.06 30.47 0.28
CA LEU A 2 -5.12 29.00 0.22
C LEU A 2 -3.90 28.45 0.94
N PRO A 3 -4.01 27.40 1.76
CA PRO A 3 -2.86 26.79 2.42
C PRO A 3 -1.93 26.16 1.39
N SER A 4 -0.65 26.38 1.60
CA SER A 4 0.45 25.87 0.78
C SER A 4 0.35 24.37 0.58
N VAL A 5 0.57 23.95 -0.66
CA VAL A 5 0.65 22.55 -1.09
C VAL A 5 1.60 21.77 -0.16
N LEU A 6 1.03 20.79 0.54
CA LEU A 6 1.80 19.85 1.37
C LEU A 6 2.83 19.09 0.51
N PRO A 7 4.01 18.76 1.05
CA PRO A 7 5.03 18.04 0.32
C PRO A 7 4.49 16.69 -0.18
N VAL A 8 4.71 16.42 -1.44
CA VAL A 8 4.30 15.19 -2.12
C VAL A 8 5.07 14.01 -1.51
N HIS A 9 4.37 13.09 -0.86
CA HIS A 9 4.96 11.83 -0.41
C HIS A 9 5.62 11.08 -1.58
N ALA A 10 6.75 10.40 -1.30
CA ALA A 10 7.58 9.74 -2.30
C ALA A 10 6.93 8.45 -2.85
N GLY A 11 5.90 8.61 -3.64
CA GLY A 11 5.27 7.52 -4.38
C GLY A 11 5.06 7.91 -5.85
N THR A 12 4.92 6.91 -6.70
CA THR A 12 4.75 7.11 -8.15
C THR A 12 3.32 7.53 -8.47
N ARG A 13 3.15 8.61 -9.23
CA ARG A 13 1.87 8.94 -9.88
C ARG A 13 1.69 8.04 -11.10
N LEU A 14 0.59 7.32 -11.14
CA LEU A 14 0.31 6.41 -12.25
C LEU A 14 -0.36 7.18 -13.40
N THR A 15 0.24 7.09 -14.59
CA THR A 15 -0.33 7.65 -15.82
C THR A 15 -0.96 6.58 -16.72
N ALA A 16 -0.93 5.32 -16.30
CA ALA A 16 -1.39 4.19 -17.10
C ALA A 16 -2.92 4.05 -17.09
N THR A 17 -3.47 3.65 -18.24
CA THR A 17 -4.87 3.25 -18.34
C THR A 17 -5.06 1.85 -17.75
N LEU A 18 -6.04 1.71 -16.84
CA LEU A 18 -6.39 0.43 -16.23
C LEU A 18 -7.24 -0.39 -17.20
N VAL A 19 -6.84 -1.64 -17.43
CA VAL A 19 -7.52 -2.54 -18.38
C VAL A 19 -8.39 -3.57 -17.66
N ASN A 20 -7.86 -4.25 -16.66
CA ASN A 20 -8.57 -5.28 -15.90
C ASN A 20 -8.07 -5.27 -14.45
N PRO A 21 -8.34 -4.21 -13.69
CA PRO A 21 -7.87 -4.05 -12.31
C PRO A 21 -8.75 -4.80 -11.31
N VAL A 22 -8.12 -5.23 -10.20
CA VAL A 22 -8.78 -5.59 -8.95
C VAL A 22 -8.17 -4.78 -7.81
N PHE A 23 -9.03 -4.34 -6.90
CA PHE A 23 -8.66 -3.53 -5.75
C PHE A 23 -8.97 -4.28 -4.46
N ILE A 24 -8.03 -4.29 -3.54
CA ILE A 24 -8.19 -4.79 -2.18
C ILE A 24 -7.55 -3.80 -1.21
N ALA A 25 -8.03 -3.76 0.03
CA ALA A 25 -7.50 -2.92 1.10
C ALA A 25 -7.79 -3.55 2.46
N ASP A 26 -7.21 -3.02 3.52
CA ASP A 26 -7.55 -3.31 4.91
C ASP A 26 -7.47 -4.80 5.27
N LEU A 27 -6.44 -5.48 4.77
CA LEU A 27 -6.24 -6.91 5.02
C LEU A 27 -5.75 -7.18 6.43
N HIS A 28 -4.96 -6.26 7.00
CA HIS A 28 -4.41 -6.36 8.34
C HIS A 28 -3.75 -7.72 8.61
N LEU A 29 -2.94 -8.19 7.67
CA LEU A 29 -2.26 -9.47 7.78
C LEU A 29 -1.30 -9.47 8.98
N SER A 30 -1.38 -10.52 9.78
CA SER A 30 -0.50 -10.72 10.91
C SER A 30 -0.40 -12.22 11.24
N PRO A 31 0.62 -12.66 12.00
CA PRO A 31 0.76 -14.05 12.43
C PRO A 31 -0.44 -14.57 13.23
N PHE A 32 -1.19 -13.66 13.86
CA PHE A 32 -2.32 -13.98 14.74
C PHE A 32 -3.67 -14.08 13.98
N LYS A 33 -3.78 -13.49 12.78
CA LYS A 33 -5.01 -13.46 11.99
C LYS A 33 -5.03 -14.57 10.92
N ARG A 34 -4.94 -15.83 11.34
CA ARG A 34 -4.82 -16.99 10.45
C ARG A 34 -5.95 -17.12 9.42
N ARG A 35 -7.17 -16.73 9.77
CA ARG A 35 -8.34 -16.80 8.87
C ARG A 35 -8.19 -15.80 7.72
N THR A 36 -7.80 -14.57 8.02
CA THR A 36 -7.55 -13.52 7.02
C THR A 36 -6.37 -13.89 6.12
N ALA A 37 -5.28 -14.40 6.71
CA ALA A 37 -4.13 -14.88 5.93
C ALA A 37 -4.53 -16.00 4.96
N ARG A 38 -5.33 -16.97 5.39
CA ARG A 38 -5.83 -18.02 4.50
C ARG A 38 -6.64 -17.44 3.35
N ALA A 39 -7.59 -16.55 3.64
CA ALA A 39 -8.42 -15.90 2.62
C ALA A 39 -7.55 -15.12 1.61
N PHE A 40 -6.52 -14.43 2.08
CA PHE A 40 -5.56 -13.75 1.20
C PHE A 40 -4.83 -14.74 0.27
N PHE A 41 -4.31 -15.85 0.80
CA PHE A 41 -3.61 -16.83 -0.05
C PHE A 41 -4.55 -17.53 -1.02
N ASP A 42 -5.79 -17.82 -0.63
CA ASP A 42 -6.82 -18.36 -1.52
C ASP A 42 -7.16 -17.35 -2.63
N PHE A 43 -7.30 -16.06 -2.30
CA PHE A 43 -7.47 -14.98 -3.28
C PHE A 43 -6.29 -14.91 -4.25
N MET A 44 -5.05 -14.91 -3.75
CA MET A 44 -3.85 -14.85 -4.59
C MET A 44 -3.72 -16.06 -5.53
N LYS A 45 -4.23 -17.23 -5.11
CA LYS A 45 -4.19 -18.47 -5.89
C LYS A 45 -5.31 -18.54 -6.93
N THR A 46 -6.52 -18.09 -6.62
CA THR A 46 -7.71 -18.37 -7.42
C THR A 46 -8.28 -17.14 -8.12
N THR A 47 -8.24 -15.98 -7.51
CA THR A 47 -8.92 -14.78 -7.97
C THR A 47 -7.97 -13.77 -8.60
N ALA A 48 -6.88 -13.43 -7.91
CA ALA A 48 -5.91 -12.46 -8.42
C ALA A 48 -5.38 -12.80 -9.82
N PRO A 49 -5.13 -14.08 -10.19
CA PRO A 49 -4.66 -14.42 -11.53
C PRO A 49 -5.64 -14.11 -12.68
N LEU A 50 -6.91 -13.84 -12.38
CA LEU A 50 -7.91 -13.45 -13.36
C LEU A 50 -7.78 -11.98 -13.80
N TYR A 51 -6.99 -11.20 -13.07
CA TYR A 51 -6.81 -9.76 -13.27
C TYR A 51 -5.40 -9.43 -13.72
N ARG A 52 -5.26 -8.35 -14.51
CA ARG A 52 -3.97 -7.87 -15.01
C ARG A 52 -3.27 -6.93 -14.04
N GLU A 53 -4.05 -6.20 -13.25
CA GLU A 53 -3.57 -5.23 -12.29
C GLU A 53 -4.18 -5.53 -10.91
N LEU A 54 -3.32 -5.72 -9.91
CA LEU A 54 -3.70 -5.83 -8.50
C LEU A 54 -3.27 -4.56 -7.77
N PHE A 55 -4.23 -3.89 -7.15
CA PHE A 55 -4.02 -2.74 -6.30
C PHE A 55 -4.31 -3.11 -4.86
N ILE A 56 -3.34 -2.88 -3.98
CA ILE A 56 -3.49 -3.00 -2.53
C ILE A 56 -3.43 -1.58 -1.96
N LEU A 57 -4.59 -1.06 -1.55
CA LEU A 57 -4.79 0.34 -1.20
C LEU A 57 -4.62 0.60 0.30
N GLY A 58 -3.52 0.13 0.86
CA GLY A 58 -3.14 0.33 2.25
C GLY A 58 -3.59 -0.79 3.19
N ASP A 59 -3.00 -0.78 4.37
CA ASP A 59 -3.26 -1.71 5.46
C ASP A 59 -3.18 -3.19 5.04
N LEU A 60 -2.16 -3.50 4.22
CA LEU A 60 -1.82 -4.88 3.88
C LEU A 60 -1.44 -5.65 5.16
N PHE A 61 -0.66 -5.02 6.04
CA PHE A 61 -0.26 -5.57 7.33
C PHE A 61 -0.93 -4.86 8.51
N GLU A 62 -1.12 -5.57 9.62
CA GLU A 62 -1.62 -4.99 10.87
C GLU A 62 -0.66 -3.92 11.42
N PHE A 63 0.63 -4.09 11.20
CA PHE A 63 1.68 -3.13 11.49
C PHE A 63 2.91 -3.44 10.61
N TRP A 64 3.71 -2.41 10.33
CA TRP A 64 4.96 -2.51 9.60
C TRP A 64 6.02 -1.66 10.29
N LEU A 65 7.14 -2.28 10.68
CA LEU A 65 8.20 -1.62 11.46
C LEU A 65 9.30 -1.02 10.58
N GLY A 66 9.23 -1.26 9.27
CA GLY A 66 10.22 -0.90 8.28
C GLY A 66 10.55 -2.07 7.38
N ASP A 67 11.17 -1.81 6.24
CA ASP A 67 11.46 -2.83 5.24
C ASP A 67 12.57 -3.79 5.67
N ASP A 68 13.40 -3.40 6.63
CA ASP A 68 14.38 -4.25 7.31
C ASP A 68 13.75 -5.40 8.11
N ALA A 69 12.49 -5.22 8.57
CA ALA A 69 11.70 -6.25 9.23
C ALA A 69 10.85 -7.11 8.26
N ALA A 70 11.03 -6.97 6.96
CA ALA A 70 10.21 -7.64 5.91
C ALA A 70 10.26 -9.18 5.97
N TRP A 71 11.25 -9.79 6.63
CA TRP A 71 11.34 -11.22 6.82
C TRP A 71 10.12 -11.84 7.52
N ILE A 72 9.42 -11.06 8.36
CA ILE A 72 8.17 -11.48 9.04
C ILE A 72 7.07 -11.78 8.02
N ALA A 73 7.09 -11.08 6.90
CA ALA A 73 6.08 -11.19 5.83
C ALA A 73 6.43 -12.19 4.73
N GLY A 74 7.47 -13.01 4.89
CA GLY A 74 8.05 -13.85 3.83
C GLY A 74 7.04 -14.60 2.95
N PRO A 75 6.02 -15.30 3.48
CA PRO A 75 5.01 -15.97 2.66
C PRO A 75 4.17 -15.01 1.83
N VAL A 76 3.81 -13.83 2.38
CA VAL A 76 3.05 -12.78 1.67
C VAL A 76 3.90 -12.20 0.56
N THR A 77 5.15 -11.84 0.86
CA THR A 77 6.13 -11.34 -0.11
C THR A 77 6.29 -12.30 -1.29
N LYS A 78 6.43 -13.61 -1.01
CA LYS A 78 6.54 -14.63 -2.06
C LYS A 78 5.30 -14.71 -2.95
N ALA A 79 4.11 -14.63 -2.38
CA ALA A 79 2.86 -14.68 -3.13
C ALA A 79 2.71 -13.44 -4.06
N LEU A 80 3.04 -12.26 -3.55
CA LEU A 80 3.00 -11.02 -4.32
C LEU A 80 4.07 -11.00 -5.42
N ALA A 81 5.31 -11.43 -5.11
CA ALA A 81 6.39 -11.53 -6.09
C ALA A 81 6.04 -12.53 -7.22
N ALA A 82 5.44 -13.66 -6.89
CA ALA A 82 4.98 -14.63 -7.90
C ALA A 82 3.91 -14.03 -8.83
N TYR A 83 3.01 -13.20 -8.29
CA TYR A 83 2.01 -12.48 -9.09
C TYR A 83 2.68 -11.53 -10.09
N SER A 84 3.63 -10.70 -9.63
CA SER A 84 4.38 -9.78 -10.48
C SER A 84 5.25 -10.51 -11.52
N ALA A 85 5.95 -11.57 -11.10
CA ALA A 85 6.78 -12.38 -11.98
C ALA A 85 5.99 -13.08 -13.11
N SER A 86 4.68 -13.25 -12.94
CA SER A 86 3.80 -13.78 -13.99
C SER A 86 3.45 -12.78 -15.10
N GLY A 87 4.08 -11.59 -15.12
CA GLY A 87 3.83 -10.52 -16.09
C GLY A 87 2.64 -9.62 -15.77
N ARG A 88 2.07 -9.74 -14.56
CA ARG A 88 0.98 -8.89 -14.05
C ARG A 88 1.55 -7.69 -13.30
N LYS A 89 0.76 -6.64 -13.19
CA LYS A 89 1.16 -5.41 -12.52
C LYS A 89 0.63 -5.40 -11.08
N LEU A 90 1.52 -5.18 -10.14
CA LEU A 90 1.22 -5.03 -8.72
C LEU A 90 1.47 -3.58 -8.30
N TYR A 91 0.51 -3.03 -7.57
CA TYR A 91 0.58 -1.68 -7.03
C TYR A 91 0.30 -1.73 -5.54
N LEU A 92 1.15 -1.08 -4.75
CA LEU A 92 1.00 -0.96 -3.30
C LEU A 92 0.81 0.51 -2.94
N MET A 93 -0.08 0.78 -2.02
CA MET A 93 -0.26 2.07 -1.37
C MET A 93 -0.12 1.84 0.13
N GLN A 94 0.48 2.80 0.82
CA GLN A 94 0.59 2.77 2.28
C GLN A 94 -0.77 3.09 2.92
N GLY A 95 -1.11 2.36 3.98
CA GLY A 95 -2.19 2.71 4.88
C GLY A 95 -1.66 3.30 6.18
N ASN A 96 -2.52 3.42 7.17
CA ASN A 96 -2.13 3.95 8.47
C ASN A 96 -1.46 2.90 9.38
N ARG A 97 -1.61 1.60 9.10
CA ARG A 97 -0.98 0.51 9.85
C ARG A 97 0.39 0.12 9.27
N ASP A 98 0.59 0.35 7.98
CA ASP A 98 1.81 0.00 7.28
C ASP A 98 2.45 1.21 6.57
N GLU A 99 2.39 2.37 7.20
CA GLU A 99 2.92 3.65 6.70
C GLU A 99 4.43 3.61 6.39
N LEU A 100 5.20 2.75 7.07
CA LEU A 100 6.63 2.56 6.84
C LEU A 100 6.95 1.54 5.73
N LEU A 101 5.93 0.96 5.06
CA LEU A 101 6.12 0.10 3.91
C LEU A 101 6.77 0.92 2.79
N GLY A 102 7.96 0.53 2.38
CA GLY A 102 8.83 1.36 1.58
C GLY A 102 9.19 0.78 0.21
N ALA A 103 10.20 1.40 -0.38
CA ALA A 103 10.66 1.05 -1.72
C ALA A 103 11.31 -0.34 -1.79
N ASP A 104 11.97 -0.78 -0.72
CA ASP A 104 12.64 -2.07 -0.69
C ASP A 104 11.63 -3.23 -0.67
N TYR A 105 10.53 -3.09 0.08
CA TYR A 105 9.44 -4.05 0.04
C TYR A 105 8.73 -4.06 -1.32
N ALA A 106 8.50 -2.89 -1.91
CA ALA A 106 7.93 -2.79 -3.26
C ALA A 106 8.84 -3.49 -4.28
N ALA A 107 10.16 -3.27 -4.22
CA ALA A 107 11.12 -3.95 -5.08
C ALA A 107 11.13 -5.47 -4.88
N ALA A 108 11.10 -5.94 -3.63
CA ALA A 108 11.08 -7.37 -3.30
C ALA A 108 9.83 -8.09 -3.83
N THR A 109 8.71 -7.39 -3.97
CA THR A 109 7.46 -7.94 -4.51
C THR A 109 7.27 -7.65 -6.01
N GLY A 110 8.14 -6.85 -6.63
CA GLY A 110 7.97 -6.36 -8.00
C GLY A 110 6.81 -5.38 -8.15
N ALA A 111 6.43 -4.72 -7.07
CA ALA A 111 5.34 -3.76 -7.05
C ALA A 111 5.81 -2.33 -7.38
N VAL A 112 4.85 -1.51 -7.81
CA VAL A 112 5.01 -0.05 -7.85
C VAL A 112 4.39 0.53 -6.59
N LEU A 113 5.18 1.25 -5.79
CA LEU A 113 4.66 1.99 -4.64
C LEU A 113 3.97 3.27 -5.11
N LEU A 114 2.68 3.39 -4.83
CA LEU A 114 1.86 4.53 -5.23
C LEU A 114 1.96 5.67 -4.22
N ALA A 115 1.88 6.88 -4.74
CA ALA A 115 1.63 8.05 -3.89
C ALA A 115 0.23 7.98 -3.27
N PRO A 116 0.02 8.53 -2.08
CA PRO A 116 -1.32 8.81 -1.57
C PRO A 116 -2.10 9.64 -2.60
N GLN A 117 -3.38 9.39 -2.77
CA GLN A 117 -4.22 10.11 -3.74
C GLN A 117 -3.69 10.04 -5.19
N THR A 118 -3.55 8.81 -5.69
CA THR A 118 -3.10 8.57 -7.07
C THR A 118 -4.27 8.61 -8.05
N PRO A 119 -4.32 9.58 -8.99
CA PRO A 119 -5.32 9.58 -10.05
C PRO A 119 -4.99 8.52 -11.10
N VAL A 120 -6.00 7.79 -11.55
CA VAL A 120 -5.93 6.79 -12.61
C VAL A 120 -7.08 6.98 -13.60
N VAL A 121 -6.95 6.38 -14.79
CA VAL A 121 -7.97 6.38 -15.82
C VAL A 121 -8.28 4.94 -16.22
N THR A 122 -9.55 4.58 -16.30
CA THR A 122 -9.99 3.27 -16.80
C THR A 122 -9.93 3.21 -18.32
N ALA A 123 -10.00 2.01 -18.90
CA ALA A 123 -10.10 1.83 -20.34
C ALA A 123 -11.34 2.50 -20.95
N ALA A 124 -12.39 2.70 -20.16
CA ALA A 124 -13.60 3.45 -20.56
C ALA A 124 -13.44 4.97 -20.45
N GLY A 125 -12.26 5.48 -20.08
CA GLY A 125 -12.02 6.92 -19.91
C GLY A 125 -12.49 7.50 -18.57
N THR A 126 -12.99 6.67 -17.64
CA THR A 126 -13.42 7.13 -16.31
C THR A 126 -12.21 7.48 -15.46
N ARG A 127 -12.21 8.69 -14.89
CA ARG A 127 -11.17 9.14 -13.95
C ARG A 127 -11.52 8.72 -12.54
N ILE A 128 -10.59 8.08 -11.85
CA ILE A 128 -10.73 7.58 -10.48
C ILE A 128 -9.58 8.12 -9.66
N LEU A 129 -9.85 8.54 -8.43
CA LEU A 129 -8.82 8.86 -7.44
C LEU A 129 -8.67 7.67 -6.49
N LEU A 130 -7.49 7.07 -6.48
CA LEU A 130 -7.14 6.01 -5.53
C LEU A 130 -6.58 6.64 -4.26
N SER A 131 -7.08 6.21 -3.12
CA SER A 131 -6.61 6.62 -1.80
C SER A 131 -6.89 5.51 -0.80
N HIS A 132 -6.09 5.44 0.28
CA HIS A 132 -6.45 4.63 1.45
C HIS A 132 -7.64 5.24 2.20
N GLY A 133 -7.74 6.57 2.25
CA GLY A 133 -8.91 7.28 2.78
C GLY A 133 -8.76 7.80 4.21
N ASP A 134 -7.69 7.46 4.91
CA ASP A 134 -7.41 7.91 6.27
C ASP A 134 -7.29 9.44 6.40
N GLU A 135 -6.91 10.13 5.33
CA GLU A 135 -6.86 11.58 5.29
C GLU A 135 -8.23 12.27 5.38
N TRP A 136 -9.30 11.53 5.14
CA TRP A 136 -10.66 12.06 5.19
C TRP A 136 -11.35 11.87 6.55
N CYS A 137 -10.66 11.29 7.52
CA CYS A 137 -11.10 11.22 8.92
C CYS A 137 -10.97 12.59 9.61
N THR A 138 -11.58 13.64 9.04
CA THR A 138 -11.40 15.05 9.44
C THR A 138 -12.04 15.40 10.78
N LEU A 139 -12.90 14.54 11.31
CA LEU A 139 -13.53 14.71 12.61
C LEU A 139 -12.67 14.18 13.77
N ASP A 140 -11.51 13.58 13.47
CA ASP A 140 -10.54 13.11 14.45
C ASP A 140 -9.24 13.93 14.34
N PRO A 141 -9.15 15.09 15.00
CA PRO A 141 -7.99 15.97 14.91
C PRO A 141 -6.72 15.35 15.50
N ASP A 142 -6.85 14.51 16.54
CA ASP A 142 -5.71 13.84 17.16
C ASP A 142 -5.11 12.82 16.19
N TYR A 143 -5.95 12.04 15.51
CA TYR A 143 -5.50 11.16 14.46
C TYR A 143 -4.84 11.93 13.31
N GLN A 144 -5.38 13.05 12.84
CA GLN A 144 -4.79 13.84 11.77
C GLN A 144 -3.43 14.45 12.16
N ALA A 145 -3.26 14.84 13.41
CA ALA A 145 -1.97 15.28 13.95
C ALA A 145 -0.95 14.13 13.96
N PHE A 146 -1.34 12.97 14.46
CA PHE A 146 -0.53 11.75 14.45
C PHE A 146 -0.15 11.35 13.00
N ARG A 147 -1.11 11.34 12.08
CA ARG A 147 -0.91 11.06 10.66
C ARG A 147 0.14 12.00 10.03
N THR A 148 0.06 13.27 10.32
CA THR A 148 1.02 14.28 9.84
C THR A 148 2.43 14.00 10.35
N MET A 149 2.57 13.66 11.62
CA MET A 149 3.85 13.31 12.24
C MET A 149 4.45 12.05 11.61
N MET A 150 3.66 10.97 11.44
CA MET A 150 4.11 9.70 10.87
C MET A 150 4.59 9.84 9.41
N ARG A 151 4.04 10.82 8.68
CA ARG A 151 4.40 11.10 7.29
C ARG A 151 5.49 12.15 7.12
N ASP A 152 5.99 12.70 8.21
CA ASP A 152 7.12 13.63 8.18
C ASP A 152 8.41 12.90 7.75
N PRO A 153 9.12 13.39 6.72
CA PRO A 153 10.34 12.76 6.23
C PRO A 153 11.42 12.59 7.32
N ALA A 154 11.54 13.55 8.24
CA ALA A 154 12.52 13.46 9.32
C ALA A 154 12.14 12.35 10.30
N TRP A 155 10.85 12.22 10.65
CA TRP A 155 10.37 11.13 11.50
C TRP A 155 10.59 9.76 10.84
N ARG A 156 10.30 9.64 9.54
CA ARG A 156 10.45 8.38 8.79
C ARG A 156 11.91 7.93 8.70
N THR A 157 12.84 8.84 8.60
CA THR A 157 14.28 8.52 8.61
C THR A 157 14.74 7.97 9.95
N MET A 158 14.16 8.45 11.06
CA MET A 158 14.53 8.02 12.42
C MET A 158 13.80 6.75 12.88
N ALA A 159 12.64 6.46 12.31
CA ALA A 159 11.78 5.36 12.77
C ALA A 159 12.42 3.96 12.66
N PRO A 160 13.14 3.61 11.58
CA PRO A 160 13.81 2.32 11.44
C PRO A 160 14.98 2.10 12.42
N GLU A 161 15.58 3.16 12.95
CA GLU A 161 16.70 3.05 13.90
C GLU A 161 16.26 2.70 15.32
N LYS A 162 14.94 2.70 15.58
CA LYS A 162 14.39 2.30 16.87
C LYS A 162 14.20 0.79 16.91
N THR A 163 15.27 0.07 17.25
CA THR A 163 15.19 -1.32 17.70
C THR A 163 14.35 -1.38 18.98
N PHE A 164 13.20 -2.05 18.92
CA PHE A 164 12.41 -2.41 20.10
C PHE A 164 12.96 -3.69 20.74
#